data_4f4c4f77684b78669cec7e905690e2b8
#
_entry.id   4f4c4f77684b78669cec7e905690e2b8
#
_cell.length_a   1.000
_cell.length_b   1.000
_cell.length_c   1.000
_cell.angle_alpha   90.00
_cell.angle_beta   90.00
_cell.angle_gamma   90.00
#
_symmetry.space_group_name_H-M   'P 1'
#
loop_
_entity.id
_entity.type
_entity.pdbx_description
1 polymer ?
#
loop_
_entity_poly.entity_id
_entity_poly.type
_entity_poly.pdbx_seq_one_letter_code
_entity_poly.pdbx_strand_id
1 'polypeptide(L)'
;MTSTAQELHPAPTLEPGRTILELKGLEKRYPGTHALKPVNLAFKASEIHAIVGENGAGKSTLIKLLTGVMPRTSGDVIWEGKPAALATPHEAMALGINAVHQEVVLCRHLTVAANMFLGEEDSRFGILQQRAMVREAQKIIDDLGFDLPAHVVLGDLTIGQQQLIAAARATVRGTKFLIFDEPTAYLTRKEAAQLFTLIRRLKGEGVTIIYISHRMEEVFELADRVSVLRDGTLVGTRNIAETNDAELVKMMINRSIEQVYHKEHFTPGATLLEARNLSGNGFENVSMTVRAGEIVGLYGLIGAGRSEFVTTFYGRHRKSAGQILWEGKEVHVNSEHDAIRLGMALAPESRRDQGLCLNLPVGLNLNLPIYKRISSNLLISGAQERTEADRQIANLRIKTPTRNALASSLSGGNQQKIVIGKWLAHGAKLFIFDEPTVGVDVGTKAEIYRLFSALLSNGAGIILISSYLPEVYELADTLHVFRRGKLVATHGFRTADHEEILTQALAEKQEKPGGQI
;
A
#
# COMPACT_ATOMS: atom_id res chain seq x y z
N MET A 1 -28.66 -20.34 38.90
CA MET A 1 -29.04 -20.26 37.50
C MET A 1 -27.77 -20.36 36.70
N THR A 2 -27.60 -21.46 36.02
CA THR A 2 -26.41 -21.90 35.30
C THR A 2 -26.21 -20.99 34.06
N SER A 3 -25.13 -20.22 34.07
CA SER A 3 -24.66 -19.51 32.87
C SER A 3 -24.10 -20.55 31.90
N THR A 4 -24.86 -20.86 30.89
CA THR A 4 -24.40 -21.57 29.70
C THR A 4 -23.34 -20.73 29.02
N ALA A 5 -22.14 -21.30 28.87
CA ALA A 5 -21.18 -20.83 27.90
C ALA A 5 -21.95 -20.68 26.57
N GLN A 6 -22.06 -19.45 26.06
CA GLN A 6 -22.57 -19.22 24.72
C GLN A 6 -21.56 -19.86 23.76
N GLU A 7 -21.90 -21.04 23.28
CA GLU A 7 -21.30 -21.57 22.07
C GLU A 7 -21.40 -20.45 21.02
N LEU A 8 -20.31 -20.19 20.36
CA LEU A 8 -20.26 -19.31 19.17
C LEU A 8 -21.35 -19.80 18.20
N HIS A 9 -22.57 -19.23 18.35
CA HIS A 9 -23.66 -19.57 17.46
C HIS A 9 -23.27 -19.12 16.06
N PRO A 10 -23.18 -20.03 15.08
CA PRO A 10 -23.10 -19.63 13.69
C PRO A 10 -24.31 -18.73 13.43
N ALA A 11 -24.03 -17.49 12.98
CA ALA A 11 -25.10 -16.61 12.52
C ALA A 11 -25.94 -17.40 11.51
N PRO A 12 -27.28 -17.28 11.51
CA PRO A 12 -28.13 -18.00 10.55
C PRO A 12 -27.61 -17.63 9.14
N THR A 13 -27.04 -18.61 8.47
CA THR A 13 -26.47 -18.48 7.15
C THR A 13 -27.60 -18.19 6.17
N LEU A 14 -27.63 -16.96 5.67
CA LEU A 14 -28.46 -16.64 4.50
C LEU A 14 -27.96 -17.50 3.32
N GLU A 15 -28.90 -17.95 2.49
CA GLU A 15 -28.52 -18.68 1.27
C GLU A 15 -27.49 -17.86 0.46
N PRO A 16 -26.37 -18.45 0.09
CA PRO A 16 -25.34 -17.76 -0.70
C PRO A 16 -25.94 -17.14 -1.97
N GLY A 17 -25.57 -15.90 -2.25
CA GLY A 17 -26.06 -15.18 -3.42
C GLY A 17 -27.35 -14.37 -3.23
N ARG A 18 -28.08 -14.55 -2.11
CA ARG A 18 -29.20 -13.67 -1.76
C ARG A 18 -28.68 -12.28 -1.35
N THR A 19 -29.39 -11.22 -1.73
CA THR A 19 -29.05 -9.85 -1.30
C THR A 19 -29.22 -9.71 0.22
N ILE A 20 -28.14 -9.41 0.93
CA ILE A 20 -28.13 -9.13 2.37
C ILE A 20 -28.31 -7.64 2.66
N LEU A 21 -27.66 -6.78 1.87
CA LEU A 21 -27.70 -5.32 2.00
C LEU A 21 -27.93 -4.69 0.63
N GLU A 22 -28.92 -3.80 0.54
CA GLU A 22 -29.22 -3.03 -0.67
C GLU A 22 -29.27 -1.54 -0.35
N LEU A 23 -28.59 -0.76 -1.15
CA LEU A 23 -28.57 0.70 -1.10
C LEU A 23 -29.39 1.25 -2.24
N LYS A 24 -30.37 2.11 -1.96
CA LYS A 24 -31.22 2.76 -2.95
C LYS A 24 -31.06 4.27 -2.87
N GLY A 25 -30.34 4.84 -3.84
CA GLY A 25 -30.09 6.27 -3.90
C GLY A 25 -29.38 6.83 -2.68
N LEU A 26 -28.51 6.02 -2.00
CA LEU A 26 -27.80 6.46 -0.79
C LEU A 26 -26.91 7.65 -1.11
N GLU A 27 -27.09 8.76 -0.37
CA GLU A 27 -26.46 10.04 -0.66
C GLU A 27 -25.92 10.71 0.60
N LYS A 28 -24.78 11.43 0.43
CA LYS A 28 -24.23 12.30 1.45
C LYS A 28 -23.74 13.62 0.89
N ARG A 29 -24.34 14.72 1.38
CA ARG A 29 -23.90 16.10 1.10
C ARG A 29 -23.36 16.75 2.36
N TYR A 30 -22.30 17.50 2.20
CA TYR A 30 -21.78 18.45 3.16
C TYR A 30 -21.94 19.87 2.62
N PRO A 31 -21.86 20.92 3.46
CA PRO A 31 -21.80 22.29 2.96
C PRO A 31 -20.65 22.44 1.94
N GLY A 32 -21.00 22.76 0.68
CA GLY A 32 -20.02 22.97 -0.39
C GLY A 32 -19.45 21.69 -1.05
N THR A 33 -19.81 20.48 -0.60
CA THR A 33 -19.27 19.24 -1.19
C THR A 33 -20.29 18.12 -1.25
N HIS A 34 -20.46 17.51 -2.43
CA HIS A 34 -21.26 16.30 -2.62
C HIS A 34 -20.38 15.07 -2.51
N ALA A 35 -20.19 14.57 -1.28
CA ALA A 35 -19.21 13.53 -0.97
C ALA A 35 -19.61 12.14 -1.47
N LEU A 36 -20.93 11.84 -1.51
CA LEU A 36 -21.47 10.63 -2.13
C LEU A 36 -22.77 11.01 -2.83
N LYS A 37 -22.79 10.89 -4.15
CA LYS A 37 -23.97 11.08 -5.00
C LYS A 37 -24.87 9.85 -4.89
N PRO A 38 -26.13 9.87 -5.35
CA PRO A 38 -27.05 8.76 -5.20
C PRO A 38 -26.44 7.43 -5.67
N VAL A 39 -26.16 6.51 -4.75
CA VAL A 39 -25.59 5.19 -5.01
C VAL A 39 -26.67 4.13 -4.90
N ASN A 40 -26.76 3.28 -5.94
CA ASN A 40 -27.56 2.05 -5.95
C ASN A 40 -26.59 0.86 -6.00
N LEU A 41 -26.53 0.08 -4.93
CA LEU A 41 -25.56 -1.03 -4.80
C LEU A 41 -26.16 -2.15 -3.95
N ALA A 42 -25.98 -3.38 -4.39
CA ALA A 42 -26.43 -4.55 -3.66
C ALA A 42 -25.26 -5.48 -3.35
N PHE A 43 -25.21 -5.94 -2.10
CA PHE A 43 -24.24 -6.90 -1.59
C PHE A 43 -24.93 -8.24 -1.38
N LYS A 44 -24.28 -9.32 -1.82
CA LYS A 44 -24.80 -10.67 -1.70
C LYS A 44 -24.26 -11.36 -0.45
N ALA A 45 -25.05 -12.23 0.14
CA ALA A 45 -24.62 -13.04 1.28
C ALA A 45 -23.44 -13.93 0.91
N SER A 46 -22.47 -14.02 1.81
CA SER A 46 -21.26 -14.86 1.66
C SER A 46 -20.37 -14.49 0.46
N GLU A 47 -20.39 -13.22 0.04
CA GLU A 47 -19.45 -12.71 -0.99
C GLU A 47 -18.36 -11.82 -0.35
N ILE A 48 -17.21 -11.76 -1.00
CA ILE A 48 -16.23 -10.70 -0.81
C ILE A 48 -16.43 -9.68 -1.92
N HIS A 49 -16.97 -8.51 -1.57
CA HIS A 49 -17.24 -7.43 -2.49
C HIS A 49 -16.20 -6.33 -2.34
N ALA A 50 -15.33 -6.18 -3.32
CA ALA A 50 -14.35 -5.10 -3.30
C ALA A 50 -14.97 -3.75 -3.66
N ILE A 51 -14.52 -2.68 -3.00
CA ILE A 51 -14.83 -1.30 -3.38
C ILE A 51 -13.51 -0.58 -3.66
N VAL A 52 -13.35 -0.15 -4.92
CA VAL A 52 -12.15 0.53 -5.39
C VAL A 52 -12.47 1.95 -5.85
N GLY A 53 -11.47 2.81 -5.88
CA GLY A 53 -11.60 4.20 -6.31
C GLY A 53 -10.46 5.05 -5.79
N GLU A 54 -10.26 6.22 -6.38
CA GLU A 54 -9.23 7.17 -5.95
C GLU A 54 -9.50 7.74 -4.54
N ASN A 55 -8.50 8.43 -3.99
CA ASN A 55 -8.69 9.20 -2.75
C ASN A 55 -9.71 10.31 -2.99
N GLY A 56 -10.71 10.39 -2.11
CA GLY A 56 -11.84 11.33 -2.30
C GLY A 56 -12.99 10.78 -3.14
N ALA A 57 -12.92 9.54 -3.66
CA ALA A 57 -13.99 8.92 -4.45
C ALA A 57 -15.29 8.64 -3.68
N GLY A 58 -15.29 8.80 -2.35
CA GLY A 58 -16.47 8.58 -1.50
C GLY A 58 -16.45 7.27 -0.70
N LYS A 59 -15.38 6.43 -0.81
CA LYS A 59 -15.26 5.14 -0.12
C LYS A 59 -15.45 5.25 1.40
N SER A 60 -14.65 6.08 2.06
CA SER A 60 -14.73 6.28 3.51
C SER A 60 -16.06 6.94 3.94
N THR A 61 -16.69 7.72 3.07
CA THR A 61 -18.04 8.26 3.32
C THR A 61 -19.06 7.12 3.31
N LEU A 62 -18.99 6.22 2.33
CA LEU A 62 -19.86 5.05 2.25
C LEU A 62 -19.72 4.17 3.50
N ILE A 63 -18.49 3.88 3.96
CA ILE A 63 -18.26 3.11 5.19
C ILE A 63 -18.95 3.78 6.39
N LYS A 64 -18.72 5.09 6.58
CA LYS A 64 -19.29 5.83 7.72
C LYS A 64 -20.82 5.84 7.71
N LEU A 65 -21.44 5.80 6.53
CA LEU A 65 -22.89 5.66 6.40
C LEU A 65 -23.36 4.24 6.77
N LEU A 66 -22.66 3.19 6.31
CA LEU A 66 -23.00 1.80 6.59
C LEU A 66 -22.75 1.41 8.04
N THR A 67 -21.77 2.02 8.69
CA THR A 67 -21.44 1.79 10.11
C THR A 67 -22.21 2.70 11.08
N GLY A 68 -23.12 3.55 10.58
CA GLY A 68 -23.90 4.46 11.42
C GLY A 68 -23.08 5.57 12.11
N VAL A 69 -21.80 5.73 11.77
CA VAL A 69 -20.95 6.84 12.28
C VAL A 69 -21.44 8.18 11.77
N MET A 70 -22.18 8.18 10.67
CA MET A 70 -22.66 9.38 10.04
C MET A 70 -24.06 9.18 9.45
N PRO A 71 -25.00 10.13 9.67
CA PRO A 71 -26.32 10.04 9.06
C PRO A 71 -26.24 10.35 7.54
N ARG A 72 -27.03 9.62 6.76
CA ARG A 72 -27.24 9.89 5.33
C ARG A 72 -28.00 11.20 5.11
N THR A 73 -27.85 11.80 3.94
CA THR A 73 -28.65 12.97 3.54
C THR A 73 -29.98 12.52 2.92
N SER A 74 -29.94 11.48 2.06
CA SER A 74 -31.12 10.89 1.44
C SER A 74 -30.83 9.43 1.03
N GLY A 75 -31.87 8.76 0.51
CA GLY A 75 -31.82 7.36 0.08
C GLY A 75 -32.13 6.37 1.20
N ASP A 76 -32.29 5.11 0.80
CA ASP A 76 -32.70 4.02 1.69
C ASP A 76 -31.61 2.95 1.80
N VAL A 77 -31.53 2.34 2.98
CA VAL A 77 -30.74 1.14 3.26
C VAL A 77 -31.71 0.01 3.61
N ILE A 78 -31.59 -1.09 2.92
CA ILE A 78 -32.42 -2.27 3.11
C ILE A 78 -31.53 -3.40 3.57
N TRP A 79 -31.79 -3.91 4.77
CA TRP A 79 -31.08 -5.02 5.40
C TRP A 79 -31.95 -6.26 5.43
N GLU A 80 -31.52 -7.36 4.84
CA GLU A 80 -32.29 -8.62 4.75
C GLU A 80 -33.74 -8.41 4.27
N GLY A 81 -33.92 -7.48 3.32
CA GLY A 81 -35.22 -7.12 2.73
C GLY A 81 -36.05 -6.15 3.56
N LYS A 82 -35.57 -5.63 4.68
CA LYS A 82 -36.26 -4.68 5.55
C LYS A 82 -35.56 -3.33 5.60
N PRO A 83 -36.26 -2.21 5.65
CA PRO A 83 -35.64 -0.89 5.83
C PRO A 83 -34.82 -0.85 7.14
N ALA A 84 -33.58 -0.33 7.05
CA ALA A 84 -32.69 -0.14 8.18
C ALA A 84 -32.30 1.33 8.33
N ALA A 85 -32.36 1.84 9.56
CA ALA A 85 -32.04 3.25 9.82
C ALA A 85 -30.55 3.53 9.72
N LEU A 86 -29.69 2.71 10.36
CA LEU A 86 -28.25 2.89 10.48
C LEU A 86 -27.87 4.33 10.90
N ALA A 87 -28.58 4.85 11.90
CA ALA A 87 -28.38 6.21 12.38
C ALA A 87 -27.22 6.31 13.40
N THR A 88 -26.91 5.18 14.07
CA THR A 88 -25.86 5.08 15.08
C THR A 88 -25.02 3.82 14.89
N PRO A 89 -23.74 3.81 15.35
CA PRO A 89 -22.92 2.60 15.33
C PRO A 89 -23.55 1.41 16.09
N HIS A 90 -24.27 1.69 17.17
CA HIS A 90 -24.95 0.67 17.94
C HIS A 90 -26.05 -0.05 17.12
N GLU A 91 -26.80 0.69 16.31
CA GLU A 91 -27.80 0.10 15.40
C GLU A 91 -27.16 -0.78 14.33
N ALA A 92 -26.03 -0.33 13.75
CA ALA A 92 -25.28 -1.12 12.78
C ALA A 92 -24.75 -2.42 13.40
N MET A 93 -24.14 -2.33 14.58
CA MET A 93 -23.62 -3.50 15.31
C MET A 93 -24.74 -4.47 15.70
N ALA A 94 -25.91 -3.98 16.11
CA ALA A 94 -27.08 -4.81 16.44
C ALA A 94 -27.59 -5.62 15.24
N LEU A 95 -27.38 -5.15 14.01
CA LEU A 95 -27.65 -5.89 12.78
C LEU A 95 -26.52 -6.85 12.38
N GLY A 96 -25.40 -6.85 13.11
CA GLY A 96 -24.20 -7.63 12.79
C GLY A 96 -23.29 -6.97 11.76
N ILE A 97 -23.41 -5.65 11.55
CA ILE A 97 -22.53 -4.87 10.67
C ILE A 97 -21.36 -4.32 11.49
N ASN A 98 -20.14 -4.75 11.20
CA ASN A 98 -18.93 -4.34 11.87
C ASN A 98 -17.90 -3.83 10.86
N ALA A 99 -16.91 -3.03 11.33
CA ALA A 99 -15.84 -2.51 10.50
C ALA A 99 -14.48 -2.58 11.18
N VAL A 100 -13.47 -2.91 10.39
CA VAL A 100 -12.04 -2.78 10.71
C VAL A 100 -11.53 -1.58 9.92
N HIS A 101 -11.28 -0.48 10.62
CA HIS A 101 -10.84 0.77 10.01
C HIS A 101 -9.33 0.77 9.72
N GLN A 102 -8.91 1.62 8.80
CA GLN A 102 -7.51 1.81 8.42
C GLN A 102 -6.63 2.21 9.62
N GLU A 103 -7.12 3.11 10.49
CA GLU A 103 -6.48 3.40 11.77
C GLU A 103 -7.06 2.47 12.84
N VAL A 104 -6.16 1.76 13.54
CA VAL A 104 -6.53 0.83 14.60
C VAL A 104 -7.11 1.59 15.79
N VAL A 105 -8.43 1.50 15.97
CA VAL A 105 -9.14 2.10 17.11
C VAL A 105 -9.19 1.08 18.24
N LEU A 106 -8.06 0.85 18.91
CA LEU A 106 -7.90 -0.05 20.03
C LEU A 106 -7.24 0.66 21.23
N CYS A 107 -7.53 0.18 22.43
CA CYS A 107 -6.97 0.72 23.67
C CYS A 107 -5.56 0.18 23.89
N ARG A 108 -4.53 0.94 23.51
CA ARG A 108 -3.10 0.51 23.56
C ARG A 108 -2.60 0.12 24.95
N HIS A 109 -3.20 0.65 26.01
CA HIS A 109 -2.82 0.37 27.41
C HIS A 109 -3.49 -0.88 27.99
N LEU A 110 -4.46 -1.47 27.29
CA LEU A 110 -5.12 -2.70 27.69
C LEU A 110 -4.42 -3.90 27.04
N THR A 111 -4.62 -5.08 27.65
CA THR A 111 -4.16 -6.34 27.06
C THR A 111 -4.91 -6.65 25.77
N VAL A 112 -4.37 -7.55 24.96
CA VAL A 112 -5.02 -8.08 23.77
C VAL A 112 -6.39 -8.64 24.12
N ALA A 113 -6.48 -9.51 25.13
CA ALA A 113 -7.74 -10.08 25.60
C ALA A 113 -8.77 -9.01 26.02
N ALA A 114 -8.34 -8.01 26.77
CA ALA A 114 -9.22 -6.90 27.17
C ALA A 114 -9.73 -6.09 25.98
N ASN A 115 -8.91 -5.91 24.94
CA ASN A 115 -9.34 -5.25 23.70
C ASN A 115 -10.34 -6.09 22.91
N MET A 116 -10.17 -7.42 22.85
CA MET A 116 -11.06 -8.30 22.10
C MET A 116 -12.48 -8.31 22.69
N PHE A 117 -12.60 -8.29 24.02
CA PHE A 117 -13.89 -8.34 24.72
C PHE A 117 -14.38 -6.97 25.23
N LEU A 118 -13.75 -5.88 24.83
CA LEU A 118 -14.11 -4.54 25.29
C LEU A 118 -15.59 -4.21 24.97
N GLY A 119 -16.38 -3.98 26.02
CA GLY A 119 -17.84 -3.76 25.96
C GLY A 119 -18.68 -5.03 25.96
N GLU A 120 -18.04 -6.20 26.10
CA GLU A 120 -18.68 -7.54 26.21
C GLU A 120 -17.94 -8.37 27.26
N GLU A 121 -17.43 -7.70 28.31
CA GLU A 121 -16.63 -8.33 29.33
C GLU A 121 -17.48 -9.33 30.15
N ASP A 122 -16.99 -10.56 30.29
CA ASP A 122 -17.62 -11.54 31.20
C ASP A 122 -17.39 -11.12 32.65
N SER A 123 -18.47 -10.92 33.36
CA SER A 123 -18.44 -10.55 34.77
C SER A 123 -19.35 -11.43 35.61
N ARG A 124 -18.85 -11.85 36.74
CA ARG A 124 -19.65 -12.60 37.73
C ARG A 124 -19.69 -11.80 39.03
N PHE A 125 -20.89 -11.46 39.47
CA PHE A 125 -21.14 -10.62 40.66
C PHE A 125 -20.41 -9.27 40.62
N GLY A 126 -20.29 -8.66 39.41
CA GLY A 126 -19.58 -7.39 39.22
C GLY A 126 -18.06 -7.51 39.18
N ILE A 127 -17.49 -8.72 39.20
CA ILE A 127 -16.07 -8.99 39.12
C ILE A 127 -15.75 -9.55 37.75
N LEU A 128 -14.84 -8.89 37.02
CA LEU A 128 -14.39 -9.32 35.71
C LEU A 128 -13.68 -10.69 35.77
N GLN A 129 -14.05 -11.60 34.88
CA GLN A 129 -13.47 -12.93 34.76
C GLN A 129 -12.20 -12.92 33.88
N GLN A 130 -11.22 -12.12 34.27
CA GLN A 130 -10.03 -11.79 33.45
C GLN A 130 -9.27 -13.04 32.95
N ARG A 131 -9.14 -14.09 33.80
CA ARG A 131 -8.47 -15.34 33.41
C ARG A 131 -9.24 -16.13 32.37
N ALA A 132 -10.57 -16.10 32.43
CA ALA A 132 -11.44 -16.75 31.45
C ALA A 132 -11.33 -16.00 30.10
N MET A 133 -11.44 -14.69 30.12
CA MET A 133 -11.30 -13.84 28.95
C MET A 133 -9.95 -14.04 28.24
N VAL A 134 -8.82 -14.11 28.99
CA VAL A 134 -7.49 -14.37 28.40
C VAL A 134 -7.44 -15.75 27.73
N ARG A 135 -7.99 -16.79 28.35
CA ARG A 135 -8.00 -18.14 27.75
C ARG A 135 -8.85 -18.19 26.48
N GLU A 136 -10.02 -17.55 26.50
CA GLU A 136 -10.91 -17.50 25.34
C GLU A 136 -10.31 -16.68 24.21
N ALA A 137 -9.73 -15.50 24.51
CA ALA A 137 -8.99 -14.71 23.53
C ALA A 137 -7.84 -15.50 22.90
N GLN A 138 -7.05 -16.23 23.71
CA GLN A 138 -5.96 -17.04 23.19
C GLN A 138 -6.48 -18.13 22.25
N LYS A 139 -7.54 -18.82 22.63
CA LYS A 139 -8.16 -19.82 21.76
C LYS A 139 -8.59 -19.25 20.41
N ILE A 140 -9.23 -18.07 20.40
CA ILE A 140 -9.64 -17.41 19.15
C ILE A 140 -8.41 -17.05 18.31
N ILE A 141 -7.37 -16.48 18.92
CA ILE A 141 -6.13 -16.09 18.26
C ILE A 141 -5.42 -17.31 17.64
N ASP A 142 -5.35 -18.42 18.39
CA ASP A 142 -4.74 -19.67 17.93
C ASP A 142 -5.58 -20.29 16.78
N ASP A 143 -6.90 -20.31 16.91
CA ASP A 143 -7.82 -20.79 15.86
C ASP A 143 -7.73 -19.98 14.57
N LEU A 144 -7.38 -18.70 14.65
CA LEU A 144 -7.12 -17.82 13.49
C LEU A 144 -5.70 -17.98 12.92
N GLY A 145 -4.85 -18.78 13.56
CA GLY A 145 -3.47 -19.00 13.15
C GLY A 145 -2.55 -17.79 13.37
N PHE A 146 -2.91 -16.92 14.33
CA PHE A 146 -2.08 -15.78 14.70
C PHE A 146 -1.12 -16.19 15.82
N ASP A 147 0.16 -15.98 15.62
CA ASP A 147 1.19 -16.25 16.63
C ASP A 147 1.32 -15.02 17.57
N LEU A 148 0.28 -14.81 18.40
CA LEU A 148 0.17 -13.64 19.27
C LEU A 148 -0.33 -14.03 20.66
N PRO A 149 0.30 -13.57 21.74
CA PRO A 149 -0.15 -13.88 23.09
C PRO A 149 -1.27 -12.93 23.55
N ALA A 150 -2.37 -13.50 24.05
CA ALA A 150 -3.56 -12.75 24.49
C ALA A 150 -3.34 -11.89 25.75
N HIS A 151 -2.31 -12.20 26.57
CA HIS A 151 -2.07 -11.54 27.85
C HIS A 151 -1.20 -10.29 27.75
N VAL A 152 -0.52 -10.05 26.63
CA VAL A 152 0.37 -8.88 26.46
C VAL A 152 -0.42 -7.60 26.29
N VAL A 153 0.20 -6.48 26.63
CA VAL A 153 -0.34 -5.15 26.39
C VAL A 153 -0.33 -4.87 24.89
N LEU A 154 -1.45 -4.40 24.35
CA LEU A 154 -1.59 -4.20 22.90
C LEU A 154 -0.54 -3.21 22.34
N GLY A 155 -0.15 -2.22 23.13
CA GLY A 155 0.86 -1.22 22.75
C GLY A 155 2.25 -1.78 22.49
N ASP A 156 2.56 -2.98 22.98
CA ASP A 156 3.84 -3.67 22.80
C ASP A 156 3.90 -4.45 21.47
N LEU A 157 2.76 -4.59 20.80
CA LEU A 157 2.66 -5.24 19.50
C LEU A 157 2.97 -4.26 18.36
N THR A 158 3.46 -4.78 17.23
CA THR A 158 3.59 -3.99 15.99
C THR A 158 2.22 -3.50 15.51
N ILE A 159 2.21 -2.45 14.70
CA ILE A 159 0.96 -1.91 14.11
C ILE A 159 0.24 -3.01 13.30
N GLY A 160 0.99 -3.83 12.56
CA GLY A 160 0.44 -4.95 11.81
C GLY A 160 -0.24 -5.98 12.72
N GLN A 161 0.41 -6.38 13.81
CA GLN A 161 -0.17 -7.28 14.79
C GLN A 161 -1.44 -6.70 15.46
N GLN A 162 -1.43 -5.39 15.78
CA GLN A 162 -2.62 -4.69 16.29
C GLN A 162 -3.77 -4.75 15.27
N GLN A 163 -3.48 -4.64 13.97
CA GLN A 163 -4.48 -4.77 12.91
C GLN A 163 -5.08 -6.17 12.84
N LEU A 164 -4.27 -7.23 13.00
CA LEU A 164 -4.76 -8.60 13.10
C LEU A 164 -5.67 -8.80 14.31
N ILE A 165 -5.35 -8.20 15.46
CA ILE A 165 -6.21 -8.24 16.65
C ILE A 165 -7.53 -7.47 16.41
N ALA A 166 -7.50 -6.33 15.70
CA ALA A 166 -8.72 -5.61 15.32
C ALA A 166 -9.63 -6.47 14.43
N ALA A 167 -9.05 -7.23 13.51
CA ALA A 167 -9.79 -8.19 12.68
C ALA A 167 -10.34 -9.35 13.53
N ALA A 168 -9.54 -9.93 14.44
CA ALA A 168 -9.99 -10.97 15.36
C ALA A 168 -11.16 -10.51 16.26
N ARG A 169 -11.07 -9.27 16.79
CA ARG A 169 -12.16 -8.68 17.59
C ARG A 169 -13.49 -8.64 16.83
N ALA A 170 -13.45 -8.33 15.53
CA ALA A 170 -14.66 -8.28 14.72
C ALA A 170 -15.36 -9.66 14.60
N THR A 171 -14.61 -10.77 14.75
CA THR A 171 -15.19 -12.13 14.68
C THR A 171 -15.93 -12.55 15.96
N VAL A 172 -15.58 -11.95 17.11
CA VAL A 172 -16.17 -12.30 18.41
C VAL A 172 -17.66 -11.94 18.51
N ARG A 173 -18.13 -10.99 17.70
CA ARG A 173 -19.41 -10.30 17.87
C ARG A 173 -20.58 -10.80 17.01
N GLY A 174 -20.59 -12.03 16.56
CA GLY A 174 -21.69 -12.53 15.72
C GLY A 174 -21.86 -11.75 14.42
N THR A 175 -20.75 -11.38 13.81
CA THR A 175 -20.70 -10.53 12.61
C THR A 175 -21.29 -11.24 11.41
N LYS A 176 -22.27 -10.62 10.76
CA LYS A 176 -22.85 -11.07 9.48
C LYS A 176 -22.24 -10.32 8.27
N PHE A 177 -21.80 -9.09 8.51
CA PHE A 177 -21.32 -8.19 7.48
C PHE A 177 -20.10 -7.42 8.00
N LEU A 178 -18.94 -7.66 7.41
CA LEU A 178 -17.68 -7.11 7.87
C LEU A 178 -17.04 -6.20 6.81
N ILE A 179 -16.69 -5.00 7.22
CA ILE A 179 -16.07 -4.01 6.34
C ILE A 179 -14.58 -3.91 6.71
N PHE A 180 -13.70 -4.13 5.76
CA PHE A 180 -12.26 -3.88 5.87
C PHE A 180 -11.89 -2.62 5.07
N ASP A 181 -11.39 -1.59 5.74
CA ASP A 181 -10.97 -0.32 5.14
C ASP A 181 -9.44 -0.27 5.05
N GLU A 182 -8.88 -0.58 3.88
CA GLU A 182 -7.43 -0.64 3.60
C GLU A 182 -6.63 -1.41 4.67
N PRO A 183 -7.01 -2.65 5.01
CA PRO A 183 -6.49 -3.33 6.20
C PRO A 183 -5.02 -3.73 6.09
N THR A 184 -4.44 -3.74 4.88
CA THR A 184 -3.05 -4.17 4.62
C THR A 184 -2.04 -3.03 4.59
N ALA A 185 -2.46 -1.78 4.80
CA ALA A 185 -1.60 -0.60 4.68
C ALA A 185 -0.35 -0.63 5.59
N TYR A 186 -0.41 -1.36 6.70
CA TYR A 186 0.66 -1.46 7.69
C TYR A 186 1.13 -2.90 7.94
N LEU A 187 0.65 -3.87 7.15
CA LEU A 187 0.98 -5.28 7.30
C LEU A 187 2.23 -5.65 6.51
N THR A 188 3.04 -6.52 7.09
CA THR A 188 4.03 -7.29 6.35
C THR A 188 3.32 -8.29 5.43
N ARG A 189 4.02 -8.86 4.46
CA ARG A 189 3.43 -9.90 3.58
C ARG A 189 2.93 -11.11 4.35
N LYS A 190 3.64 -11.55 5.37
CA LYS A 190 3.24 -12.69 6.22
C LYS A 190 1.92 -12.37 6.92
N GLU A 191 1.82 -11.18 7.51
CA GLU A 191 0.61 -10.72 8.20
C GLU A 191 -0.56 -10.52 7.21
N ALA A 192 -0.31 -9.98 6.01
CA ALA A 192 -1.33 -9.85 4.96
C ALA A 192 -1.86 -11.23 4.51
N ALA A 193 -0.98 -12.22 4.31
CA ALA A 193 -1.39 -13.58 3.99
C ALA A 193 -2.25 -14.22 5.10
N GLN A 194 -1.90 -13.98 6.37
CA GLN A 194 -2.72 -14.41 7.51
C GLN A 194 -4.10 -13.74 7.50
N LEU A 195 -4.16 -12.45 7.24
CA LEU A 195 -5.43 -11.72 7.11
C LEU A 195 -6.27 -12.27 5.94
N PHE A 196 -5.68 -12.56 4.79
CA PHE A 196 -6.39 -13.11 3.63
C PHE A 196 -6.95 -14.50 3.93
N THR A 197 -6.21 -15.32 4.67
CA THR A 197 -6.69 -16.63 5.15
C THR A 197 -7.91 -16.47 6.07
N LEU A 198 -7.87 -15.51 7.00
CA LEU A 198 -9.00 -15.16 7.86
C LEU A 198 -10.22 -14.71 7.04
N ILE A 199 -10.02 -13.81 6.07
CA ILE A 199 -11.10 -13.28 5.23
C ILE A 199 -11.78 -14.41 4.44
N ARG A 200 -11.01 -15.32 3.84
CA ARG A 200 -11.56 -16.49 3.13
C ARG A 200 -12.31 -17.44 4.07
N ARG A 201 -11.82 -17.66 5.28
CA ARG A 201 -12.49 -18.46 6.31
C ARG A 201 -13.82 -17.84 6.70
N LEU A 202 -13.86 -16.54 7.02
CA LEU A 202 -15.09 -15.83 7.39
C LEU A 202 -16.15 -15.88 6.28
N LYS A 203 -15.74 -15.71 5.02
CA LYS A 203 -16.63 -15.94 3.87
C LYS A 203 -17.20 -17.35 3.88
N GLY A 204 -16.37 -18.37 4.10
CA GLY A 204 -16.78 -19.78 4.21
C GLY A 204 -17.75 -20.03 5.37
N GLU A 205 -17.67 -19.27 6.44
CA GLU A 205 -18.58 -19.29 7.59
C GLU A 205 -19.88 -18.48 7.37
N GLY A 206 -20.06 -17.90 6.16
CA GLY A 206 -21.27 -17.18 5.76
C GLY A 206 -21.23 -15.67 5.97
N VAL A 207 -20.10 -15.11 6.42
CA VAL A 207 -19.94 -13.65 6.58
C VAL A 207 -19.82 -13.00 5.21
N THR A 208 -20.55 -11.92 5.00
CA THR A 208 -20.40 -11.05 3.82
C THR A 208 -19.34 -10.00 4.10
N ILE A 209 -18.45 -9.78 3.16
CA ILE A 209 -17.28 -8.91 3.37
C ILE A 209 -17.25 -7.81 2.35
N ILE A 210 -17.14 -6.55 2.81
CA ILE A 210 -16.66 -5.44 1.98
C ILE A 210 -15.16 -5.31 2.19
N TYR A 211 -14.41 -5.34 1.08
CA TYR A 211 -12.97 -5.16 1.08
C TYR A 211 -12.58 -3.89 0.32
N ILE A 212 -12.09 -2.88 1.03
CA ILE A 212 -11.65 -1.64 0.41
C ILE A 212 -10.13 -1.67 0.30
N SER A 213 -9.65 -1.57 -0.91
CA SER A 213 -8.23 -1.45 -1.22
C SER A 213 -8.03 -0.61 -2.47
N HIS A 214 -6.87 0.01 -2.59
CA HIS A 214 -6.38 0.62 -3.81
C HIS A 214 -5.32 -0.26 -4.51
N ARG A 215 -5.04 -1.43 -3.95
CA ARG A 215 -4.09 -2.43 -4.49
C ARG A 215 -4.86 -3.46 -5.29
N MET A 216 -4.70 -3.41 -6.60
CA MET A 216 -5.46 -4.29 -7.50
C MET A 216 -5.11 -5.76 -7.29
N GLU A 217 -3.85 -6.09 -6.95
CA GLU A 217 -3.44 -7.46 -6.66
C GLU A 217 -4.29 -8.09 -5.55
N GLU A 218 -4.56 -7.34 -4.47
CA GLU A 218 -5.38 -7.80 -3.35
C GLU A 218 -6.84 -7.99 -3.78
N VAL A 219 -7.35 -7.08 -4.61
CA VAL A 219 -8.72 -7.13 -5.13
C VAL A 219 -8.91 -8.37 -6.01
N PHE A 220 -7.98 -8.64 -6.93
CA PHE A 220 -8.03 -9.82 -7.79
C PHE A 220 -7.79 -11.12 -7.04
N GLU A 221 -7.02 -11.10 -5.95
CA GLU A 221 -6.77 -12.28 -5.12
C GLU A 221 -7.97 -12.69 -4.25
N LEU A 222 -8.75 -11.71 -3.75
CA LEU A 222 -9.74 -11.95 -2.71
C LEU A 222 -11.18 -11.84 -3.18
N ALA A 223 -11.50 -10.88 -4.05
CA ALA A 223 -12.88 -10.49 -4.28
C ALA A 223 -13.61 -11.41 -5.28
N ASP A 224 -14.93 -11.53 -5.11
CA ASP A 224 -15.83 -12.13 -6.10
C ASP A 224 -16.33 -11.07 -7.07
N ARG A 225 -16.67 -9.88 -6.54
CA ARG A 225 -17.17 -8.73 -7.31
C ARG A 225 -16.45 -7.47 -6.88
N VAL A 226 -16.38 -6.50 -7.77
CA VAL A 226 -15.78 -5.19 -7.52
C VAL A 226 -16.70 -4.07 -7.98
N SER A 227 -16.89 -3.07 -7.12
CA SER A 227 -17.58 -1.83 -7.44
C SER A 227 -16.60 -0.67 -7.48
N VAL A 228 -16.69 0.14 -8.54
CA VAL A 228 -15.81 1.30 -8.73
C VAL A 228 -16.55 2.57 -8.34
N LEU A 229 -16.01 3.30 -7.37
CA LEU A 229 -16.44 4.65 -7.00
C LEU A 229 -15.50 5.69 -7.60
N ARG A 230 -16.05 6.77 -8.16
CA ARG A 230 -15.32 7.92 -8.69
C ARG A 230 -16.09 9.21 -8.47
N ASP A 231 -15.47 10.22 -7.87
CA ASP A 231 -16.06 11.54 -7.60
C ASP A 231 -17.43 11.46 -6.92
N GLY A 232 -17.54 10.56 -5.94
CA GLY A 232 -18.78 10.29 -5.18
C GLY A 232 -19.83 9.49 -5.96
N THR A 233 -19.55 8.98 -7.15
CA THR A 233 -20.50 8.26 -8.02
C THR A 233 -20.08 6.79 -8.14
N LEU A 234 -21.05 5.88 -8.12
CA LEU A 234 -20.84 4.49 -8.51
C LEU A 234 -20.74 4.41 -10.04
N VAL A 235 -19.55 4.11 -10.56
CA VAL A 235 -19.29 3.99 -12.00
C VAL A 235 -19.83 2.66 -12.54
N GLY A 236 -19.73 1.59 -11.77
CA GLY A 236 -20.23 0.28 -12.12
C GLY A 236 -19.71 -0.82 -11.21
N THR A 237 -20.27 -2.01 -11.38
CA THR A 237 -19.88 -3.24 -10.67
C THR A 237 -19.50 -4.30 -11.69
N ARG A 238 -18.45 -5.09 -11.39
CA ARG A 238 -17.97 -6.20 -12.23
C ARG A 238 -17.79 -7.46 -11.40
N ASN A 239 -17.94 -8.62 -12.03
CA ASN A 239 -17.42 -9.88 -11.48
C ASN A 239 -15.92 -9.91 -11.72
N ILE A 240 -15.15 -10.32 -10.72
CA ILE A 240 -13.67 -10.36 -10.86
C ILE A 240 -13.23 -11.28 -11.99
N ALA A 241 -13.90 -12.41 -12.18
CA ALA A 241 -13.59 -13.37 -13.25
C ALA A 241 -13.82 -12.81 -14.68
N GLU A 242 -14.55 -11.69 -14.83
CA GLU A 242 -14.97 -11.11 -16.11
C GLU A 242 -14.30 -9.76 -16.40
N THR A 243 -13.39 -9.31 -15.54
CA THR A 243 -12.73 -8.01 -15.66
C THR A 243 -11.21 -8.14 -15.53
N ASN A 244 -10.50 -7.06 -15.80
CA ASN A 244 -9.06 -6.99 -15.64
C ASN A 244 -8.63 -5.63 -15.03
N ASP A 245 -7.37 -5.55 -14.63
CA ASP A 245 -6.79 -4.36 -14.02
C ASP A 245 -6.96 -3.11 -14.90
N ALA A 246 -6.75 -3.24 -16.19
CA ALA A 246 -6.89 -2.17 -17.17
C ALA A 246 -8.29 -1.55 -17.20
N GLU A 247 -9.32 -2.39 -17.19
CA GLU A 247 -10.71 -1.95 -17.18
C GLU A 247 -11.04 -1.23 -15.86
N LEU A 248 -10.65 -1.80 -14.72
CA LEU A 248 -10.93 -1.21 -13.42
C LEU A 248 -10.23 0.14 -13.26
N VAL A 249 -8.95 0.24 -13.64
CA VAL A 249 -8.19 1.49 -13.62
C VAL A 249 -8.87 2.54 -14.51
N LYS A 250 -9.29 2.17 -15.74
CA LYS A 250 -10.04 3.06 -16.64
C LYS A 250 -11.34 3.56 -16.00
N MET A 251 -12.08 2.69 -15.32
CA MET A 251 -13.30 3.09 -14.60
C MET A 251 -13.00 4.04 -13.45
N MET A 252 -11.91 3.85 -12.71
CA MET A 252 -11.51 4.67 -11.55
C MET A 252 -11.14 6.10 -11.95
N ILE A 253 -10.38 6.29 -13.03
CA ILE A 253 -9.79 7.59 -13.39
C ILE A 253 -10.35 8.21 -14.67
N ASN A 254 -11.23 7.51 -15.39
CA ASN A 254 -11.75 7.92 -16.71
C ASN A 254 -10.63 8.23 -17.74
N ARG A 255 -9.51 7.52 -17.66
CA ARG A 255 -8.36 7.64 -18.57
C ARG A 255 -7.91 6.25 -18.98
N SER A 256 -7.27 6.13 -20.15
CA SER A 256 -6.67 4.86 -20.57
C SER A 256 -5.36 4.58 -19.77
N ILE A 257 -4.94 3.33 -19.75
CA ILE A 257 -3.67 2.92 -19.12
C ILE A 257 -2.49 3.70 -19.73
N GLU A 258 -2.49 3.90 -21.06
CA GLU A 258 -1.46 4.68 -21.75
C GLU A 258 -1.40 6.13 -21.25
N GLN A 259 -2.53 6.70 -20.83
CA GLN A 259 -2.59 8.04 -20.23
C GLN A 259 -2.09 8.08 -18.79
N VAL A 260 -2.10 6.95 -18.07
CA VAL A 260 -1.52 6.83 -16.73
C VAL A 260 -0.02 6.66 -16.80
N TYR A 261 0.42 5.71 -17.62
CA TYR A 261 1.85 5.39 -17.82
C TYR A 261 2.47 6.23 -18.94
N HIS A 262 2.02 7.49 -19.09
CA HIS A 262 2.58 8.36 -20.11
C HIS A 262 4.08 8.52 -19.92
N LYS A 263 4.85 7.88 -20.79
CA LYS A 263 6.29 8.00 -20.89
C LYS A 263 6.65 8.60 -22.26
N GLU A 264 7.43 9.66 -22.24
CA GLU A 264 8.12 10.12 -23.43
C GLU A 264 9.39 9.29 -23.60
N HIS A 265 9.62 8.83 -24.84
CA HIS A 265 10.82 8.08 -25.17
C HIS A 265 11.96 9.05 -25.51
N PHE A 266 13.07 8.88 -24.83
CA PHE A 266 14.28 9.64 -25.07
C PHE A 266 15.37 8.72 -25.64
N THR A 267 16.23 9.27 -26.48
CA THR A 267 17.42 8.53 -26.93
C THR A 267 18.41 8.44 -25.76
N PRO A 268 18.80 7.23 -25.33
CA PRO A 268 19.77 7.09 -24.25
C PRO A 268 21.09 7.80 -24.57
N GLY A 269 21.54 8.61 -23.63
CA GLY A 269 22.78 9.39 -23.73
C GLY A 269 24.00 8.64 -23.18
N ALA A 270 24.94 9.39 -22.57
CA ALA A 270 26.13 8.83 -21.96
C ALA A 270 25.82 7.90 -20.78
N THR A 271 26.68 6.90 -20.56
CA THR A 271 26.61 6.00 -19.42
C THR A 271 26.89 6.78 -18.13
N LEU A 272 25.95 6.71 -17.18
CA LEU A 272 26.08 7.29 -15.85
C LEU A 272 26.63 6.27 -14.84
N LEU A 273 26.03 5.09 -14.78
CA LEU A 273 26.42 4.02 -13.86
C LEU A 273 26.63 2.71 -14.61
N GLU A 274 27.69 1.99 -14.27
CA GLU A 274 27.91 0.61 -14.70
C GLU A 274 28.33 -0.23 -13.49
N ALA A 275 27.59 -1.29 -13.23
CA ALA A 275 27.92 -2.35 -12.29
C ALA A 275 28.45 -3.54 -13.09
N ARG A 276 29.65 -4.04 -12.78
CA ARG A 276 30.28 -5.17 -13.44
C ARG A 276 30.47 -6.32 -12.47
N ASN A 277 29.81 -7.45 -12.73
CA ASN A 277 29.89 -8.68 -11.95
C ASN A 277 29.79 -8.43 -10.43
N LEU A 278 28.87 -7.51 -10.06
CA LEU A 278 28.73 -7.07 -8.69
C LEU A 278 28.06 -8.16 -7.87
N SER A 279 28.63 -8.45 -6.70
CA SER A 279 28.06 -9.39 -5.72
C SER A 279 28.02 -8.73 -4.34
N GLY A 280 27.05 -9.13 -3.54
CA GLY A 280 26.85 -8.61 -2.19
C GLY A 280 25.88 -9.46 -1.39
N ASN A 281 25.38 -8.92 -0.28
CA ASN A 281 24.40 -9.61 0.53
C ASN A 281 23.08 -9.73 -0.24
N GLY A 282 22.59 -10.95 -0.47
CA GLY A 282 21.31 -11.22 -1.13
C GLY A 282 21.34 -11.19 -2.66
N PHE A 283 22.50 -10.98 -3.30
CA PHE A 283 22.64 -11.05 -4.77
C PHE A 283 24.05 -11.46 -5.21
N GLU A 284 24.18 -12.01 -6.41
CA GLU A 284 25.43 -12.56 -6.92
C GLU A 284 25.60 -12.31 -8.44
N ASN A 285 26.79 -11.84 -8.80
CA ASN A 285 27.27 -11.71 -10.19
C ASN A 285 26.30 -10.93 -11.11
N VAL A 286 25.85 -9.78 -10.66
CA VAL A 286 24.93 -8.91 -11.42
C VAL A 286 25.72 -7.84 -12.17
N SER A 287 25.44 -7.70 -13.47
CA SER A 287 25.96 -6.62 -14.31
C SER A 287 24.79 -5.81 -14.87
N MET A 288 24.90 -4.48 -14.80
CA MET A 288 23.86 -3.55 -15.25
C MET A 288 24.49 -2.22 -15.66
N THR A 289 23.90 -1.59 -16.66
CA THR A 289 24.30 -0.25 -17.11
C THR A 289 23.09 0.68 -17.10
N VAL A 290 23.27 1.92 -16.66
CA VAL A 290 22.25 2.98 -16.71
C VAL A 290 22.81 4.18 -17.44
N ARG A 291 22.05 4.69 -18.41
CA ARG A 291 22.42 5.86 -19.24
C ARG A 291 21.57 7.07 -18.88
N ALA A 292 22.06 8.23 -19.26
CA ALA A 292 21.26 9.46 -19.22
C ALA A 292 20.03 9.32 -20.14
N GLY A 293 18.85 9.77 -19.67
CA GLY A 293 17.61 9.67 -20.44
C GLY A 293 17.00 8.26 -20.52
N GLU A 294 17.46 7.30 -19.71
CA GLU A 294 17.00 5.91 -19.69
C GLU A 294 16.33 5.56 -18.38
N ILE A 295 15.26 4.75 -18.44
CA ILE A 295 14.69 4.03 -17.28
C ILE A 295 15.12 2.57 -17.35
N VAL A 296 15.88 2.12 -16.37
CA VAL A 296 16.20 0.71 -16.16
C VAL A 296 15.26 0.15 -15.09
N GLY A 297 14.36 -0.75 -15.48
CA GLY A 297 13.40 -1.41 -14.61
C GLY A 297 14.00 -2.66 -13.98
N LEU A 298 13.79 -2.86 -12.68
CA LEU A 298 14.15 -4.09 -11.97
C LEU A 298 12.87 -4.75 -11.47
N TYR A 299 12.54 -5.89 -12.05
CA TYR A 299 11.38 -6.70 -11.69
C TYR A 299 11.79 -7.99 -11.00
N GLY A 300 10.94 -8.50 -10.15
CA GLY A 300 11.09 -9.79 -9.46
C GLY A 300 10.24 -9.86 -8.21
N LEU A 301 10.10 -11.05 -7.64
CA LEU A 301 9.38 -11.21 -6.38
C LEU A 301 10.11 -10.53 -5.22
N ILE A 302 9.41 -10.28 -4.13
CA ILE A 302 10.03 -9.74 -2.91
C ILE A 302 11.06 -10.74 -2.39
N GLY A 303 12.21 -10.19 -1.95
CA GLY A 303 13.37 -10.99 -1.58
C GLY A 303 14.18 -11.51 -2.79
N ALA A 304 13.88 -11.04 -4.01
CA ALA A 304 14.65 -11.41 -5.20
C ALA A 304 16.05 -10.79 -5.27
N GLY A 305 16.42 -9.90 -4.33
CA GLY A 305 17.75 -9.28 -4.28
C GLY A 305 17.87 -7.93 -5.00
N ARG A 306 16.77 -7.35 -5.48
CA ARG A 306 16.75 -6.09 -6.23
C ARG A 306 17.20 -4.90 -5.39
N SER A 307 16.57 -4.71 -4.24
CA SER A 307 16.86 -3.59 -3.33
C SER A 307 18.25 -3.72 -2.71
N GLU A 308 18.68 -4.95 -2.40
CA GLU A 308 20.03 -5.25 -1.90
C GLU A 308 21.09 -4.89 -2.94
N PHE A 309 20.87 -5.25 -4.21
CA PHE A 309 21.75 -4.89 -5.32
C PHE A 309 21.91 -3.38 -5.45
N VAL A 310 20.79 -2.66 -5.49
CA VAL A 310 20.79 -1.20 -5.68
C VAL A 310 21.38 -0.47 -4.48
N THR A 311 21.04 -0.87 -3.25
CA THR A 311 21.56 -0.24 -2.04
C THR A 311 23.05 -0.52 -1.84
N THR A 312 23.62 -1.54 -2.49
CA THR A 312 25.06 -1.81 -2.47
C THR A 312 25.84 -0.73 -3.24
N PHE A 313 25.45 -0.35 -4.45
CA PHE A 313 26.14 0.75 -5.13
C PHE A 313 25.72 2.15 -4.64
N TYR A 314 24.66 2.23 -3.85
CA TYR A 314 24.32 3.45 -3.09
C TYR A 314 25.11 3.56 -1.76
N GLY A 315 25.92 2.55 -1.42
CA GLY A 315 26.82 2.58 -0.27
C GLY A 315 26.21 2.20 1.07
N ARG A 316 24.95 1.69 1.08
CA ARG A 316 24.28 1.19 2.30
C ARG A 316 24.80 -0.19 2.71
N HIS A 317 25.16 -1.02 1.73
CA HIS A 317 25.73 -2.34 1.93
C HIS A 317 27.08 -2.46 1.23
N ARG A 318 27.97 -3.29 1.79
CA ARG A 318 29.29 -3.52 1.17
C ARG A 318 29.18 -4.55 0.07
N LYS A 319 29.83 -4.30 -1.05
CA LYS A 319 30.03 -5.31 -2.10
C LYS A 319 31.03 -6.36 -1.64
N SER A 320 30.83 -7.62 -2.03
CA SER A 320 31.78 -8.72 -1.81
C SER A 320 32.71 -8.93 -3.02
N ALA A 321 32.24 -8.61 -4.24
CA ALA A 321 33.02 -8.71 -5.47
C ALA A 321 32.47 -7.72 -6.53
N GLY A 322 33.22 -7.56 -7.64
CA GLY A 322 32.84 -6.74 -8.78
C GLY A 322 33.27 -5.27 -8.68
N GLN A 323 32.91 -4.51 -9.69
CA GLN A 323 33.29 -3.10 -9.85
C GLN A 323 32.07 -2.22 -10.05
N ILE A 324 32.18 -0.97 -9.59
CA ILE A 324 31.18 0.09 -9.82
C ILE A 324 31.92 1.22 -10.57
N LEU A 325 31.39 1.57 -11.75
CA LEU A 325 31.90 2.69 -12.52
C LEU A 325 30.85 3.80 -12.55
N TRP A 326 31.28 5.03 -12.31
CA TRP A 326 30.49 6.25 -12.43
C TRP A 326 31.07 7.11 -13.54
N GLU A 327 30.27 7.41 -14.56
CA GLU A 327 30.70 8.15 -15.76
C GLU A 327 32.02 7.59 -16.36
N GLY A 328 32.11 6.24 -16.41
CA GLY A 328 33.26 5.51 -16.96
C GLY A 328 34.47 5.37 -16.02
N LYS A 329 34.42 5.93 -14.81
CA LYS A 329 35.54 5.84 -13.84
C LYS A 329 35.15 4.90 -12.69
N GLU A 330 36.08 4.01 -12.32
CA GLU A 330 35.85 3.16 -11.15
C GLU A 330 35.76 4.01 -9.88
N VAL A 331 34.75 3.72 -9.06
CA VAL A 331 34.48 4.43 -7.81
C VAL A 331 34.31 3.45 -6.65
N HIS A 332 34.71 3.90 -5.47
CA HIS A 332 34.47 3.17 -4.22
C HIS A 332 33.42 3.91 -3.42
N VAL A 333 32.22 3.33 -3.35
CA VAL A 333 31.10 3.88 -2.59
C VAL A 333 30.97 3.11 -1.29
N ASN A 334 31.44 3.72 -0.19
CA ASN A 334 31.46 3.10 1.14
C ASN A 334 30.36 3.62 2.06
N SER A 335 29.66 4.67 1.64
CA SER A 335 28.58 5.30 2.39
C SER A 335 27.56 5.95 1.43
N GLU A 336 26.34 6.14 1.94
CA GLU A 336 25.31 6.89 1.22
C GLU A 336 25.77 8.34 0.86
N HIS A 337 26.61 8.92 1.72
CA HIS A 337 27.19 10.24 1.48
C HIS A 337 28.09 10.27 0.22
N ASP A 338 28.82 9.18 -0.05
CA ASP A 338 29.62 9.06 -1.26
C ASP A 338 28.74 8.99 -2.50
N ALA A 339 27.66 8.21 -2.47
CA ALA A 339 26.68 8.13 -3.54
C ALA A 339 26.02 9.50 -3.82
N ILE A 340 25.61 10.19 -2.77
CA ILE A 340 25.02 11.54 -2.88
C ILE A 340 26.01 12.52 -3.52
N ARG A 341 27.28 12.50 -3.13
CA ARG A 341 28.31 13.36 -3.74
C ARG A 341 28.56 13.08 -5.22
N LEU A 342 28.40 11.83 -5.64
CA LEU A 342 28.47 11.47 -7.07
C LEU A 342 27.24 11.94 -7.86
N GLY A 343 26.15 12.31 -7.19
CA GLY A 343 24.90 12.74 -7.82
C GLY A 343 23.88 11.61 -7.93
N MET A 344 23.94 10.61 -7.07
CA MET A 344 22.92 9.58 -6.95
C MET A 344 21.86 9.99 -5.92
N ALA A 345 20.60 9.66 -6.18
CA ALA A 345 19.47 9.90 -5.31
C ALA A 345 18.68 8.60 -5.07
N LEU A 346 18.27 8.34 -3.84
CA LEU A 346 17.46 7.18 -3.48
C LEU A 346 16.13 7.61 -2.86
N ALA A 347 15.04 7.22 -3.49
CA ALA A 347 13.70 7.21 -2.91
C ALA A 347 13.41 5.77 -2.43
N PRO A 348 13.49 5.50 -1.13
CA PRO A 348 13.36 4.15 -0.59
C PRO A 348 11.91 3.68 -0.56
N GLU A 349 11.70 2.36 -0.43
CA GLU A 349 10.39 1.72 -0.31
C GLU A 349 9.57 2.30 0.86
N SER A 350 10.14 2.35 2.06
CA SER A 350 9.46 2.97 3.21
C SER A 350 9.76 4.48 3.27
N ARG A 351 8.86 5.27 2.68
CA ARG A 351 8.95 6.74 2.78
C ARG A 351 8.88 7.26 4.20
N ARG A 352 8.15 6.55 5.10
CA ARG A 352 7.93 6.98 6.49
C ARG A 352 9.13 6.73 7.37
N ASP A 353 9.81 5.59 7.19
CA ASP A 353 10.91 5.18 8.07
C ASP A 353 12.26 5.61 7.54
N GLN A 354 12.41 5.69 6.20
CA GLN A 354 13.69 5.91 5.54
C GLN A 354 13.70 7.17 4.66
N GLY A 355 12.53 7.57 4.15
CA GLY A 355 12.42 8.66 3.18
C GLY A 355 12.26 10.05 3.79
N LEU A 356 11.62 10.17 4.97
CA LEU A 356 11.20 11.44 5.57
C LEU A 356 11.48 11.48 7.08
N CYS A 357 11.75 12.68 7.57
CA CYS A 357 11.67 13.00 8.99
C CYS A 357 10.25 13.49 9.28
N LEU A 358 9.33 12.58 9.64
CA LEU A 358 7.90 12.86 9.77
C LEU A 358 7.57 13.97 10.77
N ASN A 359 8.37 14.10 11.83
CA ASN A 359 8.21 15.12 12.89
C ASN A 359 8.82 16.48 12.52
N LEU A 360 9.41 16.59 11.32
CA LEU A 360 9.93 17.85 10.81
C LEU A 360 8.98 18.48 9.78
N PRO A 361 9.01 19.82 9.65
CA PRO A 361 8.31 20.56 8.62
C PRO A 361 8.62 20.08 7.19
N VAL A 362 7.66 20.26 6.28
CA VAL A 362 7.81 19.98 4.84
C VAL A 362 9.04 20.68 4.28
N GLY A 363 9.23 21.96 4.57
CA GLY A 363 10.36 22.75 4.06
C GLY A 363 11.70 22.23 4.53
N LEU A 364 11.82 21.78 5.78
CA LEU A 364 13.06 21.19 6.30
C LEU A 364 13.35 19.86 5.61
N ASN A 365 12.34 19.00 5.42
CA ASN A 365 12.51 17.73 4.69
C ASN A 365 13.01 17.95 3.26
N LEU A 366 12.45 18.93 2.54
CA LEU A 366 12.86 19.26 1.17
C LEU A 366 14.33 19.74 1.09
N ASN A 367 14.80 20.44 2.11
CA ASN A 367 16.13 21.04 2.12
C ASN A 367 17.23 20.12 2.69
N LEU A 368 16.88 18.95 3.28
CA LEU A 368 17.87 18.06 3.91
C LEU A 368 19.13 17.82 3.08
N PRO A 369 19.07 17.48 1.77
CA PRO A 369 20.29 17.21 1.00
C PRO A 369 21.08 18.45 0.59
N ILE A 370 20.52 19.65 0.72
CA ILE A 370 21.11 20.89 0.21
C ILE A 370 21.61 21.85 1.28
N TYR A 371 21.49 21.48 2.56
CA TYR A 371 21.91 22.37 3.65
C TYR A 371 23.36 22.86 3.49
N LYS A 372 24.26 22.02 3.01
CA LYS A 372 25.64 22.43 2.72
C LYS A 372 25.71 23.53 1.66
N ARG A 373 24.83 23.52 0.66
CA ARG A 373 24.77 24.52 -0.43
C ARG A 373 24.19 25.86 0.04
N ILE A 374 23.22 25.82 0.95
CA ILE A 374 22.53 27.02 1.47
C ILE A 374 23.13 27.53 2.80
N SER A 375 24.28 26.97 3.20
CA SER A 375 25.05 27.40 4.37
C SER A 375 26.26 28.20 3.95
N SER A 376 26.57 29.27 4.70
CA SER A 376 27.80 30.03 4.59
C SER A 376 28.38 30.23 5.99
N ASN A 377 29.69 29.97 6.19
CA ASN A 377 30.37 30.09 7.47
C ASN A 377 29.65 29.41 8.65
N LEU A 378 29.16 28.18 8.44
CA LEU A 378 28.40 27.38 9.39
C LEU A 378 26.99 27.91 9.73
N LEU A 379 26.55 28.98 9.10
CA LEU A 379 25.21 29.54 9.27
C LEU A 379 24.32 29.19 8.07
N ILE A 380 23.11 28.71 8.36
CA ILE A 380 22.11 28.43 7.31
C ILE A 380 21.43 29.75 6.93
N SER A 381 21.38 30.03 5.62
CA SER A 381 20.62 31.17 5.10
C SER A 381 19.11 30.88 5.15
N GLY A 382 18.42 31.41 6.15
CA GLY A 382 16.96 31.24 6.28
C GLY A 382 16.16 31.81 5.11
N ALA A 383 16.71 32.77 4.35
CA ALA A 383 16.09 33.27 3.12
C ALA A 383 16.17 32.22 1.99
N GLN A 384 17.34 31.66 1.77
CA GLN A 384 17.56 30.61 0.74
C GLN A 384 16.79 29.33 1.10
N GLU A 385 16.76 28.94 2.38
CA GLU A 385 16.00 27.80 2.88
C GLU A 385 14.51 27.94 2.54
N ARG A 386 13.91 29.11 2.80
CA ARG A 386 12.50 29.37 2.46
C ARG A 386 12.25 29.36 0.96
N THR A 387 13.08 30.06 0.20
CA THR A 387 12.93 30.17 -1.26
C THR A 387 13.02 28.79 -1.94
N GLU A 388 13.97 27.95 -1.53
CA GLU A 388 14.15 26.62 -2.11
C GLU A 388 12.97 25.70 -1.75
N ALA A 389 12.51 25.70 -0.50
CA ALA A 389 11.35 24.93 -0.08
C ALA A 389 10.08 25.35 -0.85
N ASP A 390 9.80 26.64 -0.96
CA ASP A 390 8.64 27.15 -1.67
C ASP A 390 8.70 26.81 -3.18
N ARG A 391 9.90 26.86 -3.77
CA ARG A 391 10.14 26.44 -5.16
C ARG A 391 9.77 24.98 -5.38
N GLN A 392 10.24 24.07 -4.51
CA GLN A 392 9.94 22.63 -4.65
C GLN A 392 8.46 22.32 -4.39
N ILE A 393 7.83 23.00 -3.42
CA ILE A 393 6.38 22.87 -3.16
C ILE A 393 5.58 23.23 -4.41
N ALA A 394 5.94 24.35 -5.07
CA ALA A 394 5.26 24.81 -6.27
C ALA A 394 5.51 23.86 -7.47
N ASN A 395 6.78 23.50 -7.73
CA ASN A 395 7.18 22.67 -8.87
C ASN A 395 6.49 21.29 -8.84
N LEU A 396 6.37 20.67 -7.65
CA LEU A 396 5.77 19.36 -7.47
C LEU A 396 4.28 19.42 -7.11
N ARG A 397 3.71 20.64 -7.04
CA ARG A 397 2.32 20.85 -6.61
C ARG A 397 2.01 20.08 -5.33
N ILE A 398 2.88 20.21 -4.31
CA ILE A 398 2.69 19.56 -3.02
C ILE A 398 1.52 20.24 -2.32
N LYS A 399 0.46 19.48 -2.03
CA LYS A 399 -0.70 20.00 -1.30
C LYS A 399 -0.36 20.07 0.19
N THR A 400 0.08 21.23 0.63
CA THR A 400 0.40 21.55 2.03
C THR A 400 -0.16 22.94 2.38
N PRO A 401 -0.68 23.15 3.61
CA PRO A 401 -1.13 24.48 4.05
C PRO A 401 0.01 25.50 4.04
N THR A 402 1.18 25.10 4.51
CA THR A 402 2.39 25.92 4.58
C THR A 402 3.62 25.04 4.51
N ARG A 403 4.81 25.60 4.19
CA ARG A 403 6.09 24.87 4.31
C ARG A 403 6.42 24.42 5.73
N ASN A 404 5.78 25.03 6.74
CA ASN A 404 5.99 24.72 8.16
C ASN A 404 5.07 23.60 8.67
N ALA A 405 4.12 23.10 7.87
CA ALA A 405 3.30 21.96 8.20
C ALA A 405 4.17 20.71 8.39
N LEU A 406 3.85 19.87 9.36
CA LEU A 406 4.58 18.62 9.60
C LEU A 406 4.41 17.66 8.41
N ALA A 407 5.47 16.98 8.00
CA ALA A 407 5.40 15.97 6.94
C ALA A 407 4.43 14.82 7.28
N SER A 408 4.25 14.50 8.57
CA SER A 408 3.30 13.50 9.06
C SER A 408 1.83 13.84 8.78
N SER A 409 1.48 15.13 8.65
CA SER A 409 0.11 15.60 8.43
C SER A 409 -0.36 15.48 6.99
N LEU A 410 0.53 15.12 6.06
CA LEU A 410 0.23 15.05 4.62
C LEU A 410 -0.18 13.65 4.18
N SER A 411 -1.00 13.59 3.10
CA SER A 411 -1.35 12.32 2.46
C SER A 411 -0.11 11.61 1.90
N GLY A 412 -0.21 10.28 1.72
CA GLY A 412 0.90 9.47 1.22
C GLY A 412 1.48 9.96 -0.10
N GLY A 413 0.66 10.39 -1.05
CA GLY A 413 1.12 10.95 -2.31
C GLY A 413 1.90 12.27 -2.16
N ASN A 414 1.48 13.16 -1.24
CA ASN A 414 2.23 14.38 -0.97
C ASN A 414 3.54 14.10 -0.21
N GLN A 415 3.56 13.11 0.68
CA GLN A 415 4.79 12.62 1.31
C GLN A 415 5.77 12.09 0.26
N GLN A 416 5.30 11.31 -0.73
CA GLN A 416 6.14 10.81 -1.82
C GLN A 416 6.73 11.96 -2.65
N LYS A 417 5.94 12.98 -2.94
CA LYS A 417 6.43 14.19 -3.62
C LYS A 417 7.53 14.91 -2.84
N ILE A 418 7.48 14.93 -1.50
CA ILE A 418 8.57 15.49 -0.68
C ILE A 418 9.83 14.65 -0.81
N VAL A 419 9.73 13.31 -0.77
CA VAL A 419 10.89 12.42 -0.96
C VAL A 419 11.57 12.67 -2.31
N ILE A 420 10.80 12.85 -3.38
CA ILE A 420 11.34 13.16 -4.71
C ILE A 420 11.90 14.58 -4.74
N GLY A 421 11.16 15.54 -4.17
CA GLY A 421 11.51 16.98 -4.20
C GLY A 421 12.85 17.31 -3.56
N LYS A 422 13.21 16.63 -2.47
CA LYS A 422 14.53 16.84 -1.84
C LYS A 422 15.69 16.48 -2.76
N TRP A 423 15.53 15.45 -3.60
CA TRP A 423 16.57 15.04 -4.55
C TRP A 423 16.60 15.90 -5.81
N LEU A 424 15.46 16.43 -6.24
CA LEU A 424 15.41 17.46 -7.29
C LEU A 424 16.15 18.73 -6.83
N ALA A 425 15.94 19.14 -5.59
CA ALA A 425 16.67 20.27 -4.99
C ALA A 425 18.19 20.03 -5.00
N HIS A 426 18.64 18.78 -4.79
CA HIS A 426 20.04 18.40 -4.81
C HIS A 426 20.67 18.47 -6.22
N GLY A 427 19.89 18.22 -7.28
CA GLY A 427 20.38 18.17 -8.67
C GLY A 427 21.04 16.83 -9.00
N ALA A 428 20.45 15.72 -8.51
CA ALA A 428 20.94 14.38 -8.79
C ALA A 428 20.89 14.04 -10.28
N LYS A 429 21.87 13.26 -10.78
CA LYS A 429 21.95 12.75 -12.16
C LYS A 429 21.33 11.36 -12.31
N LEU A 430 21.37 10.53 -11.26
CA LEU A 430 20.80 9.21 -11.22
C LEU A 430 19.78 9.13 -10.09
N PHE A 431 18.55 8.78 -10.44
CA PHE A 431 17.47 8.59 -9.49
C PHE A 431 17.14 7.11 -9.34
N ILE A 432 17.10 6.64 -8.12
CA ILE A 432 16.74 5.29 -7.75
C ILE A 432 15.40 5.36 -7.05
N PHE A 433 14.38 4.73 -7.61
CA PHE A 433 13.05 4.63 -7.05
C PHE A 433 12.76 3.19 -6.66
N ASP A 434 12.68 2.92 -5.36
CA ASP A 434 12.34 1.60 -4.83
C ASP A 434 10.88 1.60 -4.41
N GLU A 435 10.04 0.87 -5.15
CA GLU A 435 8.59 0.78 -4.98
C GLU A 435 7.91 2.17 -4.85
N PRO A 436 8.12 3.12 -5.79
CA PRO A 436 7.75 4.52 -5.59
C PRO A 436 6.25 4.77 -5.51
N THR A 437 5.43 3.85 -5.98
CA THR A 437 3.98 4.00 -6.08
C THR A 437 3.20 3.14 -5.10
N VAL A 438 3.89 2.42 -4.20
CA VAL A 438 3.25 1.65 -3.13
C VAL A 438 2.52 2.58 -2.17
N GLY A 439 1.22 2.32 -1.95
CA GLY A 439 0.38 3.11 -1.06
C GLY A 439 0.08 4.53 -1.54
N VAL A 440 0.11 4.77 -2.86
CA VAL A 440 -0.36 6.02 -3.48
C VAL A 440 -1.52 5.72 -4.43
N ASP A 441 -2.43 6.68 -4.57
CA ASP A 441 -3.56 6.58 -5.48
C ASP A 441 -3.14 6.71 -6.95
N VAL A 442 -4.02 6.25 -7.87
CA VAL A 442 -3.71 6.18 -9.31
C VAL A 442 -3.44 7.56 -9.91
N GLY A 443 -4.14 8.60 -9.44
CA GLY A 443 -3.89 9.99 -9.89
C GLY A 443 -2.48 10.45 -9.51
N THR A 444 -2.04 10.15 -8.29
CA THR A 444 -0.68 10.44 -7.82
C THR A 444 0.36 9.61 -8.58
N LYS A 445 0.09 8.33 -8.93
CA LYS A 445 0.97 7.53 -9.80
C LYS A 445 1.23 8.25 -11.12
N ALA A 446 0.18 8.69 -11.81
CA ALA A 446 0.32 9.41 -13.07
C ALA A 446 1.13 10.72 -12.95
N GLU A 447 1.06 11.41 -11.80
CA GLU A 447 1.89 12.60 -11.55
C GLU A 447 3.36 12.23 -11.35
N ILE A 448 3.66 11.12 -10.66
CA ILE A 448 5.03 10.60 -10.49
C ILE A 448 5.64 10.20 -11.84
N TYR A 449 4.88 9.55 -12.71
CA TYR A 449 5.37 9.13 -14.02
C TYR A 449 5.65 10.32 -14.96
N ARG A 450 4.83 11.38 -14.90
CA ARG A 450 5.15 12.63 -15.60
C ARG A 450 6.44 13.27 -15.08
N LEU A 451 6.68 13.14 -13.77
CA LEU A 451 7.93 13.61 -13.18
C LEU A 451 9.13 12.79 -13.68
N PHE A 452 8.99 11.47 -13.90
CA PHE A 452 10.04 10.66 -14.52
C PHE A 452 10.38 11.17 -15.91
N SER A 453 9.39 11.46 -16.76
CA SER A 453 9.62 12.07 -18.09
C SER A 453 10.35 13.41 -17.99
N ALA A 454 10.00 14.26 -17.02
CA ALA A 454 10.71 15.52 -16.79
C ALA A 454 12.15 15.32 -16.30
N LEU A 455 12.44 14.29 -15.52
CA LEU A 455 13.81 13.94 -15.12
C LEU A 455 14.64 13.48 -16.33
N LEU A 456 14.08 12.58 -17.14
CA LEU A 456 14.73 12.05 -18.34
C LEU A 456 15.05 13.15 -19.35
N SER A 457 14.11 14.09 -19.59
CA SER A 457 14.33 15.23 -20.49
C SER A 457 15.46 16.15 -20.03
N ASN A 458 15.75 16.17 -18.73
CA ASN A 458 16.89 16.89 -18.16
C ASN A 458 18.18 16.05 -18.12
N GLY A 459 18.22 14.89 -18.79
CA GLY A 459 19.38 14.02 -18.87
C GLY A 459 19.66 13.18 -17.63
N ALA A 460 18.71 13.03 -16.72
CA ALA A 460 18.84 12.09 -15.61
C ALA A 460 18.65 10.65 -16.09
N GLY A 461 19.31 9.68 -15.41
CA GLY A 461 19.00 8.27 -15.52
C GLY A 461 18.09 7.84 -14.37
N ILE A 462 17.27 6.83 -14.59
CA ILE A 462 16.34 6.30 -13.57
C ILE A 462 16.55 4.79 -13.43
N ILE A 463 16.64 4.32 -12.19
CA ILE A 463 16.45 2.91 -11.83
C ILE A 463 15.10 2.82 -11.15
N LEU A 464 14.19 2.03 -11.71
CA LEU A 464 12.85 1.79 -11.18
C LEU A 464 12.73 0.35 -10.68
N ILE A 465 12.61 0.17 -9.38
CA ILE A 465 12.34 -1.12 -8.76
C ILE A 465 10.85 -1.19 -8.47
N SER A 466 10.17 -2.20 -8.99
CA SER A 466 8.78 -2.45 -8.66
C SER A 466 8.45 -3.95 -8.65
N SER A 467 7.61 -4.35 -7.72
CA SER A 467 7.00 -5.68 -7.67
C SER A 467 5.74 -5.77 -8.56
N TYR A 468 5.24 -4.62 -9.00
CA TYR A 468 4.09 -4.51 -9.89
C TYR A 468 4.55 -4.50 -11.36
N LEU A 469 4.42 -5.66 -12.03
CA LEU A 469 4.92 -5.84 -13.39
C LEU A 469 4.43 -4.78 -14.39
N PRO A 470 3.15 -4.39 -14.44
CA PRO A 470 2.69 -3.37 -15.39
C PRO A 470 3.45 -2.04 -15.27
N GLU A 471 3.88 -1.64 -14.07
CA GLU A 471 4.64 -0.40 -13.87
C GLU A 471 6.00 -0.43 -14.58
N VAL A 472 6.80 -1.47 -14.32
CA VAL A 472 8.13 -1.57 -14.96
C VAL A 472 8.01 -1.90 -16.44
N TYR A 473 7.02 -2.67 -16.84
CA TYR A 473 6.78 -3.05 -18.23
C TYR A 473 6.44 -1.83 -19.11
N GLU A 474 5.61 -0.94 -18.61
CA GLU A 474 5.16 0.25 -19.33
C GLU A 474 6.20 1.39 -19.32
N LEU A 475 7.05 1.45 -18.30
CA LEU A 475 7.95 2.58 -18.09
C LEU A 475 9.41 2.29 -18.43
N ALA A 476 9.90 1.06 -18.28
CA ALA A 476 11.31 0.76 -18.48
C ALA A 476 11.69 0.71 -19.96
N ASP A 477 12.86 1.27 -20.30
CA ASP A 477 13.51 1.08 -21.60
C ASP A 477 14.22 -0.27 -21.65
N THR A 478 14.85 -0.64 -20.52
CA THR A 478 15.50 -1.92 -20.28
C THR A 478 14.91 -2.52 -19.02
N LEU A 479 14.42 -3.77 -19.08
CA LEU A 479 13.84 -4.49 -17.97
C LEU A 479 14.73 -5.66 -17.57
N HIS A 480 15.20 -5.66 -16.34
CA HIS A 480 15.97 -6.73 -15.72
C HIS A 480 15.07 -7.55 -14.79
N VAL A 481 15.03 -8.86 -15.00
CA VAL A 481 14.27 -9.80 -14.17
C VAL A 481 15.18 -10.45 -13.14
N PHE A 482 14.86 -10.25 -11.87
CA PHE A 482 15.59 -10.80 -10.73
C PHE A 482 14.89 -12.01 -10.14
N ARG A 483 15.67 -13.01 -9.78
CA ARG A 483 15.20 -14.19 -9.04
C ARG A 483 16.30 -14.72 -8.15
N ARG A 484 15.99 -14.83 -6.83
CA ARG A 484 16.91 -15.39 -5.80
C ARG A 484 18.31 -14.79 -5.87
N GLY A 485 18.41 -13.47 -5.96
CA GLY A 485 19.68 -12.75 -5.99
C GLY A 485 20.42 -12.74 -7.32
N LYS A 486 19.83 -13.27 -8.40
CA LYS A 486 20.45 -13.33 -9.73
C LYS A 486 19.63 -12.59 -10.76
N LEU A 487 20.32 -11.94 -11.68
CA LEU A 487 19.73 -11.43 -12.92
C LEU A 487 19.51 -12.61 -13.87
N VAL A 488 18.25 -12.99 -14.09
CA VAL A 488 17.88 -14.18 -14.89
C VAL A 488 17.51 -13.86 -16.32
N ALA A 489 17.04 -12.64 -16.60
CA ALA A 489 16.73 -12.19 -17.95
C ALA A 489 16.84 -10.67 -18.07
N THR A 490 17.03 -10.20 -19.29
CA THR A 490 17.03 -8.77 -19.66
C THR A 490 16.24 -8.60 -20.94
N HIS A 491 15.27 -7.69 -20.91
CA HIS A 491 14.40 -7.37 -22.03
C HIS A 491 14.48 -5.89 -22.38
N GLY A 492 14.39 -5.57 -23.67
CA GLY A 492 14.15 -4.20 -24.12
C GLY A 492 12.68 -3.80 -23.92
N PHE A 493 12.36 -2.55 -24.20
CA PHE A 493 11.00 -2.03 -24.08
C PHE A 493 9.99 -2.90 -24.85
N ARG A 494 9.08 -3.54 -24.11
CA ARG A 494 7.98 -4.40 -24.60
C ARG A 494 8.44 -5.52 -25.57
N THR A 495 9.67 -6.03 -25.42
CA THR A 495 10.17 -7.15 -26.27
C THR A 495 9.76 -8.54 -25.80
N ALA A 496 9.31 -8.68 -24.55
CA ALA A 496 8.74 -9.89 -23.97
C ALA A 496 7.30 -9.62 -23.53
N ASP A 497 6.47 -10.64 -23.42
CA ASP A 497 5.13 -10.50 -22.86
C ASP A 497 5.12 -10.66 -21.32
N HIS A 498 3.98 -10.31 -20.70
CA HIS A 498 3.85 -10.36 -19.24
C HIS A 498 3.99 -11.79 -18.69
N GLU A 499 3.49 -12.81 -19.42
CA GLU A 499 3.52 -14.21 -18.99
C GLU A 499 4.95 -14.76 -19.00
N GLU A 500 5.73 -14.41 -20.01
CA GLU A 500 7.14 -14.75 -20.11
C GLU A 500 7.93 -14.16 -18.93
N ILE A 501 7.77 -12.86 -18.65
CA ILE A 501 8.47 -12.18 -17.56
C ILE A 501 8.09 -12.77 -16.21
N LEU A 502 6.80 -13.05 -15.99
CA LEU A 502 6.31 -13.70 -14.76
C LEU A 502 6.90 -15.10 -14.60
N THR A 503 6.92 -15.89 -15.67
CA THR A 503 7.50 -17.24 -15.66
C THR A 503 8.98 -17.19 -15.29
N GLN A 504 9.76 -16.26 -15.85
CA GLN A 504 11.18 -16.10 -15.52
C GLN A 504 11.40 -15.70 -14.05
N ALA A 505 10.53 -14.88 -13.50
CA ALA A 505 10.59 -14.48 -12.09
C ALA A 505 10.19 -15.60 -11.11
N LEU A 506 9.28 -16.52 -11.54
CA LEU A 506 8.69 -17.57 -10.71
C LEU A 506 9.37 -18.94 -10.88
N ALA A 507 9.94 -19.27 -12.07
CA ALA A 507 10.38 -20.62 -12.42
C ALA A 507 11.23 -21.27 -11.32
N GLU A 508 10.75 -22.41 -10.81
CA GLU A 508 11.59 -23.34 -10.06
C GLU A 508 12.53 -24.05 -11.03
N LYS A 509 13.78 -24.28 -10.63
CA LYS A 509 14.65 -25.20 -11.38
C LYS A 509 13.93 -26.53 -11.50
N GLN A 510 13.55 -26.93 -12.71
CA GLN A 510 13.46 -28.35 -13.00
C GLN A 510 14.89 -28.91 -12.87
N GLU A 511 15.21 -29.50 -11.74
CA GLU A 511 16.34 -30.41 -11.66
C GLU A 511 16.03 -31.53 -12.67
N LYS A 512 16.79 -31.55 -13.75
CA LYS A 512 16.82 -32.75 -14.62
C LYS A 512 17.17 -33.91 -13.72
N PRO A 513 16.35 -34.97 -13.67
CA PRO A 513 16.74 -36.19 -12.96
C PRO A 513 18.04 -36.65 -13.56
N GLY A 514 19.08 -36.68 -12.72
CA GLY A 514 20.39 -37.17 -13.11
C GLY A 514 20.29 -38.56 -13.72
N GLY A 515 20.72 -38.66 -14.99
CA GLY A 515 20.90 -39.96 -15.62
C GLY A 515 21.92 -40.75 -14.80
N GLN A 516 21.46 -41.83 -14.24
CA GLN A 516 22.33 -42.90 -13.80
C GLN A 516 23.03 -43.48 -15.05
N ILE A 517 24.34 -43.47 -15.04
CA ILE A 517 25.19 -44.45 -15.71
C ILE A 517 26.06 -45.10 -14.63
#